data_a79a871a5d3cbea9f36db49e34e19ea0
#
_entry.id   a79a871a5d3cbea9f36db49e34e19ea0
#
_cell.length_a   1.000
_cell.length_b   1.000
_cell.length_c   1.000
_cell.angle_alpha   90.00
_cell.angle_beta   90.00
_cell.angle_gamma   90.00
#
_symmetry.space_group_name_H-M   'P 1'
#
loop_
_entity.id
_entity.type
_entity.pdbx_description
1 polymer ?
#
loop_
_entity_poly.entity_id
_entity_poly.type
_entity_poly.pdbx_seq_one_letter_code
_entity_poly.pdbx_strand_id
1 'polypeptide(L)'
;MPTHTVKQGDTLISIAAENDYPSWEAIWMDPGNAELRKTRDPQVLQEGDSVVLPAKKTRVVHLATDKKHTVTVPTIKAFCRVILRDDSGRPMANKRFQLEVGDKIKNGTTDGSGVAELQVEPKAVDGKLKVFLDDADPSKAVTWKSEISAFFLPQASPQWCSQTGLSMPEA
;
A
#
# COMPACT_ATOMS: atom_id res chain seq x y z
N MET A 1 -11.41 25.24 2.76
CA MET A 1 -10.40 24.20 2.62
C MET A 1 -10.84 23.30 1.48
N PRO A 2 -9.94 22.88 0.57
CA PRO A 2 -10.31 21.95 -0.48
C PRO A 2 -10.72 20.60 0.12
N THR A 3 -11.63 19.91 -0.53
CA THR A 3 -12.11 18.58 -0.15
C THR A 3 -11.89 17.62 -1.31
N HIS A 4 -11.55 16.39 -0.99
CA HIS A 4 -11.47 15.27 -1.92
C HIS A 4 -12.65 14.34 -1.66
N THR A 5 -13.43 14.03 -2.69
CA THR A 5 -14.46 13.00 -2.61
C THR A 5 -13.83 11.66 -2.94
N VAL A 6 -13.93 10.71 -2.02
CA VAL A 6 -13.36 9.37 -2.14
C VAL A 6 -14.01 8.62 -3.28
N LYS A 7 -13.20 8.05 -4.16
CA LYS A 7 -13.61 7.18 -5.27
C LYS A 7 -13.27 5.73 -4.94
N GLN A 8 -13.84 4.81 -5.68
CA GLN A 8 -13.49 3.40 -5.55
C GLN A 8 -11.98 3.20 -5.77
N GLY A 9 -11.34 2.51 -4.82
CA GLY A 9 -9.89 2.28 -4.83
C GLY A 9 -9.03 3.37 -4.16
N ASP A 10 -9.63 4.49 -3.76
CA ASP A 10 -8.91 5.52 -3.01
C ASP A 10 -8.58 5.07 -1.59
N THR A 11 -7.39 5.45 -1.16
CA THR A 11 -6.92 5.32 0.21
C THR A 11 -6.36 6.66 0.69
N LEU A 12 -6.25 6.88 1.99
CA LEU A 12 -5.61 8.10 2.49
C LEU A 12 -4.17 8.26 1.97
N ILE A 13 -3.47 7.15 1.72
CA ILE A 13 -2.12 7.15 1.17
C ILE A 13 -2.14 7.64 -0.28
N SER A 14 -3.06 7.13 -1.12
CA SER A 14 -3.18 7.57 -2.52
C SER A 14 -3.60 9.04 -2.60
N ILE A 15 -4.59 9.45 -1.79
CA ILE A 15 -5.05 10.84 -1.70
C ILE A 15 -3.92 11.77 -1.28
N ALA A 16 -3.13 11.37 -0.28
CA ALA A 16 -1.98 12.16 0.18
C ALA A 16 -0.90 12.27 -0.89
N ALA A 17 -0.60 11.16 -1.60
CA ALA A 17 0.37 11.16 -2.69
C ALA A 17 -0.08 11.99 -3.89
N GLU A 18 -1.38 11.96 -4.23
CA GLU A 18 -1.96 12.77 -5.32
C GLU A 18 -1.92 14.26 -5.05
N ASN A 19 -2.06 14.60 -3.78
CA ASN A 19 -2.09 15.99 -3.35
C ASN A 19 -0.76 16.45 -2.73
N ASP A 20 0.36 15.76 -2.99
CA ASP A 20 1.73 16.12 -2.55
C ASP A 20 1.83 16.40 -1.04
N TYR A 21 1.13 15.64 -0.21
CA TYR A 21 1.34 15.67 1.24
C TYR A 21 2.49 14.74 1.61
N PRO A 22 3.31 15.10 2.60
CA PRO A 22 4.45 14.27 3.01
C PRO A 22 4.02 12.99 3.72
N SER A 23 2.80 12.96 4.25
CA SER A 23 2.22 11.78 4.89
C SER A 23 0.69 11.87 4.93
N TRP A 24 0.02 10.71 5.00
CA TRP A 24 -1.44 10.61 5.10
C TRP A 24 -1.96 11.08 6.46
N GLU A 25 -1.16 10.96 7.53
CA GLU A 25 -1.50 11.40 8.87
C GLU A 25 -1.75 12.91 8.92
N ALA A 26 -1.05 13.68 8.10
CA ALA A 26 -1.25 15.12 8.01
C ALA A 26 -2.69 15.48 7.58
N ILE A 27 -3.29 14.66 6.72
CA ILE A 27 -4.69 14.77 6.31
C ILE A 27 -5.60 14.23 7.42
N TRP A 28 -5.33 13.00 7.88
CA TRP A 28 -6.19 12.31 8.83
C TRP A 28 -6.36 13.07 10.15
N MET A 29 -5.28 13.63 10.68
CA MET A 29 -5.28 14.34 11.97
C MET A 29 -5.82 15.77 11.89
N ASP A 30 -6.12 16.27 10.70
CA ASP A 30 -6.69 17.62 10.55
C ASP A 30 -8.05 17.70 11.27
N PRO A 31 -8.32 18.80 11.98
CA PRO A 31 -9.62 19.01 12.66
C PRO A 31 -10.82 18.91 11.73
N GLY A 32 -10.67 19.31 10.45
CA GLY A 32 -11.73 19.20 9.43
C GLY A 32 -12.17 17.76 9.16
N ASN A 33 -11.34 16.76 9.50
CA ASN A 33 -11.64 15.33 9.32
C ASN A 33 -12.11 14.66 10.63
N ALA A 34 -12.43 15.45 11.69
CA ALA A 34 -12.81 14.90 12.99
C ALA A 34 -14.06 14.01 12.91
N GLU A 35 -15.07 14.42 12.13
CA GLU A 35 -16.30 13.63 11.97
C GLU A 35 -16.05 12.35 11.16
N LEU A 36 -15.20 12.40 10.13
CA LEU A 36 -14.80 11.22 9.37
C LEU A 36 -14.10 10.18 10.27
N ARG A 37 -13.23 10.63 11.18
CA ARG A 37 -12.55 9.76 12.16
C ARG A 37 -13.47 9.05 13.14
N LYS A 38 -14.65 9.58 13.41
CA LYS A 38 -15.64 8.92 14.28
C LYS A 38 -16.32 7.72 13.61
N THR A 39 -16.40 7.74 12.30
CA THR A 39 -17.21 6.80 11.52
C THR A 39 -16.37 5.88 10.63
N ARG A 40 -15.10 6.20 10.42
CA ARG A 40 -14.19 5.49 9.52
C ARG A 40 -12.86 5.17 10.18
N ASP A 41 -12.24 4.11 9.68
CA ASP A 41 -10.84 3.79 9.95
C ASP A 41 -9.96 4.44 8.85
N PRO A 42 -8.74 4.92 9.16
CA PRO A 42 -7.86 5.52 8.15
C PRO A 42 -7.50 4.59 6.99
N GLN A 43 -7.67 3.29 7.18
CA GLN A 43 -7.38 2.27 6.16
C GLN A 43 -8.59 1.93 5.29
N VAL A 44 -9.80 2.28 5.75
CA VAL A 44 -11.05 1.90 5.09
C VAL A 44 -11.92 3.13 4.89
N LEU A 45 -11.75 3.79 3.76
CA LEU A 45 -12.64 4.84 3.28
C LEU A 45 -13.74 4.21 2.42
N GLN A 46 -14.89 4.85 2.38
CA GLN A 46 -15.97 4.46 1.48
C GLN A 46 -16.10 5.47 0.34
N GLU A 47 -16.51 4.97 -0.82
CA GLU A 47 -16.83 5.82 -1.95
C GLU A 47 -17.90 6.85 -1.54
N GLY A 48 -17.65 8.11 -1.90
CA GLY A 48 -18.49 9.24 -1.52
C GLY A 48 -18.10 9.91 -0.20
N ASP A 49 -17.22 9.34 0.61
CA ASP A 49 -16.69 10.03 1.80
C ASP A 49 -15.99 11.33 1.38
N SER A 50 -16.12 12.36 2.21
CA SER A 50 -15.47 13.66 1.98
C SER A 50 -14.27 13.82 2.90
N VAL A 51 -13.08 13.91 2.31
CA VAL A 51 -11.81 14.10 3.01
C VAL A 51 -11.39 15.57 2.87
N VAL A 52 -11.28 16.28 3.97
CA VAL A 52 -10.78 17.65 4.00
C VAL A 52 -9.26 17.65 3.82
N LEU A 53 -8.78 18.41 2.85
CA LEU A 53 -7.36 18.56 2.59
C LEU A 53 -6.85 19.82 3.31
N PRO A 54 -5.97 19.71 4.33
CA PRO A 54 -5.46 20.86 5.06
C PRO A 54 -4.58 21.76 4.18
N ALA A 55 -4.43 23.01 4.59
CA ALA A 55 -3.50 23.92 3.91
C ALA A 55 -2.06 23.39 4.04
N LYS A 56 -1.35 23.33 2.92
CA LYS A 56 0.06 22.91 2.91
C LYS A 56 0.92 23.95 3.62
N LYS A 57 1.69 23.51 4.61
CA LYS A 57 2.65 24.37 5.29
C LYS A 57 3.92 24.46 4.43
N THR A 58 4.21 25.65 3.91
CA THR A 58 5.48 25.92 3.24
C THR A 58 6.56 26.24 4.27
N ARG A 59 7.72 25.60 4.13
CA ARG A 59 8.91 25.92 4.91
C ARG A 59 9.89 26.68 4.03
N VAL A 60 10.15 27.92 4.40
CA VAL A 60 11.21 28.71 3.77
C VAL A 60 12.52 28.40 4.48
N VAL A 61 13.53 27.99 3.74
CA VAL A 61 14.88 27.73 4.26
C VAL A 61 15.83 28.71 3.55
N HIS A 62 16.51 29.53 4.33
CA HIS A 62 17.56 30.39 3.83
C HIS A 62 18.85 29.59 3.71
N LEU A 63 19.33 29.45 2.49
CA LEU A 63 20.55 28.72 2.18
C LEU A 63 21.63 29.70 1.72
N ALA A 64 22.88 29.41 2.09
CA ALA A 64 24.00 30.25 1.63
C ALA A 64 24.17 30.14 0.11
N THR A 65 24.39 31.25 -0.57
CA THR A 65 24.84 31.28 -1.96
C THR A 65 26.23 30.66 -2.07
N ASP A 66 26.57 30.17 -3.23
CA ASP A 66 27.89 29.56 -3.55
C ASP A 66 28.20 28.21 -2.89
N LYS A 67 27.20 27.50 -2.37
CA LYS A 67 27.33 26.15 -1.87
C LYS A 67 26.35 25.19 -2.55
N LYS A 68 26.77 23.96 -2.75
CA LYS A 68 25.88 22.89 -3.19
C LYS A 68 25.03 22.44 -2.00
N HIS A 69 23.72 22.51 -2.16
CA HIS A 69 22.76 22.07 -1.15
C HIS A 69 22.03 20.80 -1.62
N THR A 70 21.88 19.83 -0.73
CA THR A 70 21.08 18.64 -0.96
C THR A 70 19.76 18.80 -0.20
N VAL A 71 18.66 18.80 -0.93
CA VAL A 71 17.32 18.82 -0.34
C VAL A 71 16.74 17.42 -0.43
N THR A 72 16.43 16.81 0.72
CA THR A 72 15.74 15.52 0.77
C THR A 72 14.26 15.77 0.97
N VAL A 73 13.46 15.36 0.00
CA VAL A 73 12.00 15.44 0.07
C VAL A 73 11.50 14.08 0.55
N PRO A 74 10.74 14.01 1.67
CA PRO A 74 10.13 12.77 2.08
C PRO A 74 9.10 12.33 1.04
N THR A 75 9.19 11.07 0.63
CA THR A 75 8.23 10.47 -0.31
C THR A 75 7.40 9.44 0.44
N ILE A 76 6.10 9.44 0.22
CA ILE A 76 5.21 8.43 0.77
C ILE A 76 5.59 7.08 0.19
N LYS A 77 5.78 6.10 1.09
CA LYS A 77 6.02 4.71 0.72
C LYS A 77 4.78 3.90 1.04
N ALA A 78 4.31 3.13 0.10
CA ALA A 78 3.26 2.15 0.28
C ALA A 78 3.85 0.74 0.19
N PHE A 79 3.31 -0.17 1.00
CA PHE A 79 3.75 -1.56 1.03
C PHE A 79 2.55 -2.47 0.77
N CYS A 80 2.72 -3.41 -0.13
CA CYS A 80 1.80 -4.51 -0.32
C CYS A 80 2.29 -5.69 0.52
N ARG A 81 1.43 -6.20 1.41
CA ARG A 81 1.72 -7.35 2.26
C ARG A 81 0.65 -8.41 2.03
N VAL A 82 1.06 -9.60 1.65
CA VAL A 82 0.17 -10.75 1.41
C VAL A 82 0.66 -11.94 2.22
N ILE A 83 -0.25 -12.67 2.85
CA ILE A 83 0.07 -13.94 3.53
C ILE A 83 -0.35 -15.07 2.61
N LEU A 84 0.62 -15.90 2.23
CA LEU A 84 0.41 -17.07 1.38
C LEU A 84 0.28 -18.32 2.23
N ARG A 85 -0.79 -19.07 1.99
CA ARG A 85 -1.06 -20.34 2.65
C ARG A 85 -1.37 -21.42 1.61
N ASP A 86 -1.01 -22.66 1.93
CA ASP A 86 -1.39 -23.83 1.13
C ASP A 86 -2.85 -24.25 1.45
N ASP A 87 -3.36 -25.26 0.74
CA ASP A 87 -4.73 -25.79 0.87
C ASP A 87 -5.03 -26.32 2.29
N SER A 88 -3.98 -26.66 3.05
CA SER A 88 -4.09 -27.10 4.44
C SER A 88 -4.00 -25.92 5.43
N GLY A 89 -3.94 -24.67 4.94
CA GLY A 89 -3.82 -23.48 5.76
C GLY A 89 -2.42 -23.23 6.32
N ARG A 90 -1.40 -24.02 5.93
CA ARG A 90 -0.01 -23.84 6.38
C ARG A 90 0.65 -22.72 5.62
N PRO A 91 1.54 -21.93 6.26
CA PRO A 91 2.24 -20.84 5.60
C PRO A 91 3.18 -21.37 4.51
N MET A 92 3.15 -20.74 3.34
CA MET A 92 4.05 -21.02 2.23
C MET A 92 5.37 -20.26 2.44
N ALA A 93 6.23 -20.82 3.30
CA ALA A 93 7.50 -20.22 3.69
C ALA A 93 8.56 -20.37 2.58
N ASN A 94 9.43 -19.34 2.47
CA ASN A 94 10.60 -19.33 1.56
C ASN A 94 10.24 -19.58 0.08
N LYS A 95 9.03 -19.21 -0.35
CA LYS A 95 8.61 -19.34 -1.75
C LYS A 95 8.94 -18.08 -2.52
N ARG A 96 9.53 -18.25 -3.70
CA ARG A 96 9.76 -17.14 -4.62
C ARG A 96 8.43 -16.66 -5.17
N PHE A 97 8.29 -15.36 -5.26
CA PHE A 97 7.13 -14.73 -5.86
C PHE A 97 7.54 -13.55 -6.75
N GLN A 98 6.65 -13.21 -7.65
CA GLN A 98 6.77 -12.07 -8.54
C GLN A 98 5.48 -11.27 -8.46
N LEU A 99 5.60 -9.98 -8.15
CA LEU A 99 4.49 -9.04 -8.15
C LEU A 99 4.63 -8.11 -9.36
N GLU A 100 3.66 -8.15 -10.24
CA GLU A 100 3.50 -7.25 -11.37
C GLU A 100 2.49 -6.16 -10.99
N VAL A 101 2.91 -4.90 -11.06
CA VAL A 101 2.08 -3.73 -10.75
C VAL A 101 2.26 -2.72 -11.87
N GLY A 102 1.22 -2.56 -12.70
CA GLY A 102 1.36 -1.80 -13.94
C GLY A 102 2.50 -2.36 -14.79
N ASP A 103 3.43 -1.50 -15.20
CA ASP A 103 4.60 -1.90 -16.02
C ASP A 103 5.80 -2.37 -15.16
N LYS A 104 5.66 -2.42 -13.84
CA LYS A 104 6.77 -2.78 -12.94
C LYS A 104 6.61 -4.18 -12.40
N ILE A 105 7.69 -4.93 -12.52
CA ILE A 105 7.80 -6.28 -11.99
C ILE A 105 8.76 -6.26 -10.81
N LYS A 106 8.31 -6.77 -9.68
CA LYS A 106 9.13 -6.93 -8.47
C LYS A 106 9.15 -8.38 -8.04
N ASN A 107 10.34 -8.87 -7.74
CA ASN A 107 10.57 -10.23 -7.25
C ASN A 107 10.87 -10.21 -5.76
N GLY A 108 10.44 -11.23 -5.06
CA GLY A 108 10.70 -11.42 -3.64
C GLY A 108 10.62 -12.88 -3.22
N THR A 109 10.82 -13.10 -1.92
CA THR A 109 10.67 -14.42 -1.29
C THR A 109 9.83 -14.25 -0.03
N THR A 110 8.90 -15.16 0.22
CA THR A 110 8.11 -15.15 1.45
C THR A 110 8.99 -15.46 2.65
N ASP A 111 8.64 -14.90 3.79
CA ASP A 111 9.30 -15.22 5.06
C ASP A 111 8.86 -16.59 5.62
N GLY A 112 9.36 -16.95 6.82
CA GLY A 112 9.00 -18.19 7.51
C GLY A 112 7.53 -18.32 7.88
N SER A 113 6.78 -17.22 7.88
CA SER A 113 5.33 -17.16 8.14
C SER A 113 4.50 -17.11 6.86
N GLY A 114 5.14 -17.22 5.69
CA GLY A 114 4.49 -17.13 4.38
C GLY A 114 4.12 -15.70 3.98
N VAL A 115 4.72 -14.69 4.59
CA VAL A 115 4.45 -13.29 4.28
C VAL A 115 5.29 -12.84 3.10
N ALA A 116 4.63 -12.30 2.08
CA ALA A 116 5.22 -11.56 0.98
C ALA A 116 5.01 -10.07 1.22
N GLU A 117 6.09 -9.30 1.34
CA GLU A 117 6.00 -7.85 1.52
C GLU A 117 6.86 -7.14 0.47
N LEU A 118 6.26 -6.21 -0.26
CA LEU A 118 6.94 -5.41 -1.27
C LEU A 118 6.50 -3.96 -1.22
N GLN A 119 7.47 -3.07 -1.40
CA GLN A 119 7.16 -1.66 -1.60
C GLN A 119 6.55 -1.46 -3.00
N VAL A 120 5.39 -0.83 -3.05
CA VAL A 120 4.66 -0.49 -4.27
C VAL A 120 4.46 1.03 -4.39
N GLU A 121 3.96 1.47 -5.53
CA GLU A 121 3.59 2.88 -5.68
C GLU A 121 2.26 3.16 -4.96
N PRO A 122 2.10 4.34 -4.30
CA PRO A 122 0.88 4.69 -3.59
C PRO A 122 -0.39 4.71 -4.44
N LYS A 123 -0.23 4.84 -5.76
CA LYS A 123 -1.34 4.90 -6.75
C LYS A 123 -1.59 3.55 -7.45
N ALA A 124 -0.92 2.49 -7.01
CA ALA A 124 -1.11 1.18 -7.63
C ALA A 124 -2.51 0.65 -7.31
N VAL A 125 -3.32 0.37 -8.32
CA VAL A 125 -4.70 -0.12 -8.18
C VAL A 125 -4.75 -1.62 -8.43
N ASP A 126 -4.08 -2.10 -9.47
CA ASP A 126 -4.11 -3.49 -9.90
C ASP A 126 -2.73 -4.15 -9.82
N GLY A 127 -2.72 -5.43 -9.49
CA GLY A 127 -1.52 -6.22 -9.53
C GLY A 127 -1.78 -7.69 -9.80
N LYS A 128 -0.75 -8.36 -10.29
CA LYS A 128 -0.73 -9.81 -10.45
C LYS A 128 0.38 -10.37 -9.57
N LEU A 129 0.01 -11.23 -8.67
CA LEU A 129 0.95 -11.98 -7.84
C LEU A 129 1.13 -13.38 -8.42
N LYS A 130 2.35 -13.70 -8.81
CA LYS A 130 2.75 -15.02 -9.28
C LYS A 130 3.64 -15.66 -8.23
N VAL A 131 3.27 -16.83 -7.73
CA VAL A 131 4.02 -17.58 -6.72
C VAL A 131 4.55 -18.85 -7.35
N PHE A 132 5.83 -19.13 -7.18
CA PHE A 132 6.48 -20.33 -7.69
C PHE A 132 6.42 -21.43 -6.62
N LEU A 133 5.65 -22.48 -6.89
CA LEU A 133 5.48 -23.60 -5.96
C LEU A 133 6.73 -24.47 -5.91
N ASP A 134 7.44 -24.57 -7.04
CA ASP A 134 8.68 -25.32 -7.17
C ASP A 134 9.77 -24.40 -7.77
N ASP A 135 10.91 -24.32 -7.11
CA ASP A 135 12.02 -23.48 -7.57
C ASP A 135 12.72 -24.08 -8.80
N ALA A 136 12.62 -25.40 -8.99
CA ALA A 136 13.19 -26.10 -10.12
C ALA A 136 12.31 -26.06 -11.37
N ASP A 137 11.00 -25.86 -11.19
CA ASP A 137 10.03 -25.88 -12.31
C ASP A 137 9.16 -24.60 -12.31
N PRO A 138 9.58 -23.56 -13.09
CA PRO A 138 8.83 -22.32 -13.20
C PRO A 138 7.42 -22.47 -13.81
N SER A 139 7.11 -23.61 -14.44
CA SER A 139 5.78 -23.87 -14.99
C SER A 139 4.74 -24.14 -13.88
N LYS A 140 5.20 -24.60 -12.72
CA LYS A 140 4.38 -24.79 -11.53
C LYS A 140 4.25 -23.50 -10.73
N ALA A 141 3.69 -22.48 -11.35
CA ALA A 141 3.42 -21.20 -10.70
C ALA A 141 1.93 -20.93 -10.69
N VAL A 142 1.44 -20.44 -9.56
CA VAL A 142 0.05 -19.98 -9.42
C VAL A 142 0.02 -18.47 -9.52
N THR A 143 -0.94 -17.94 -10.28
CA THR A 143 -1.09 -16.51 -10.50
C THR A 143 -2.44 -16.02 -9.99
N TRP A 144 -2.41 -15.03 -9.12
CA TRP A 144 -3.61 -14.33 -8.65
C TRP A 144 -3.62 -12.91 -9.21
N LYS A 145 -4.79 -12.48 -9.66
CA LYS A 145 -5.06 -11.07 -9.95
C LYS A 145 -5.73 -10.46 -8.71
N SER A 146 -5.26 -9.34 -8.27
CA SER A 146 -5.82 -8.65 -7.11
C SER A 146 -5.83 -7.15 -7.32
N GLU A 147 -6.87 -6.51 -6.81
CA GLU A 147 -6.87 -5.07 -6.61
C GLU A 147 -5.94 -4.75 -5.43
N ILE A 148 -4.84 -4.09 -5.70
CA ILE A 148 -3.79 -3.79 -4.70
C ILE A 148 -4.23 -2.69 -3.75
N SER A 149 -5.15 -1.82 -4.16
CA SER A 149 -5.67 -0.73 -3.34
C SER A 149 -6.19 -1.15 -1.96
N ALA A 150 -6.66 -2.41 -1.84
CA ALA A 150 -7.14 -2.96 -0.57
C ALA A 150 -6.03 -3.39 0.41
N PHE A 151 -4.75 -3.36 0.01
CA PHE A 151 -3.64 -3.93 0.78
C PHE A 151 -2.63 -2.91 1.30
N PHE A 152 -2.92 -1.62 1.21
CA PHE A 152 -2.02 -0.59 1.73
C PHE A 152 -2.08 -0.52 3.25
N LEU A 153 -1.12 -1.15 3.92
CA LEU A 153 -0.91 -0.99 5.36
C LEU A 153 0.08 0.16 5.61
N PRO A 154 -0.28 1.18 6.38
CA PRO A 154 0.72 2.10 6.92
C PRO A 154 1.63 1.34 7.89
N GLN A 155 2.92 1.70 7.91
CA GLN A 155 3.88 1.15 8.86
C GLN A 155 3.55 1.58 10.29
N ALA A 156 2.59 0.97 10.96
CA ALA A 156 2.46 0.96 12.41
C ALA A 156 1.28 0.08 12.83
N SER A 157 1.53 -1.16 13.02
CA SER A 157 1.00 -2.07 14.04
C SER A 157 0.71 -3.49 13.51
N PRO A 158 1.08 -4.54 14.27
CA PRO A 158 1.06 -5.93 13.77
C PRO A 158 -0.28 -6.65 13.92
N GLN A 159 -1.43 -5.97 13.93
CA GLN A 159 -2.69 -6.60 14.36
C GLN A 159 -3.77 -6.82 13.29
N TRP A 160 -3.55 -6.53 12.00
CA TRP A 160 -4.64 -6.65 11.01
C TRP A 160 -4.24 -7.51 9.81
N CYS A 161 -4.10 -8.79 10.01
CA CYS A 161 -3.96 -9.73 8.91
C CYS A 161 -4.76 -11.01 9.16
N SER A 162 -6.10 -10.91 9.20
CA SER A 162 -6.95 -12.09 9.35
C SER A 162 -8.18 -12.15 8.43
N GLN A 163 -8.25 -11.42 7.33
CA GLN A 163 -9.46 -11.44 6.49
C GLN A 163 -9.27 -11.45 4.97
N THR A 164 -8.21 -12.00 4.44
CA THR A 164 -8.23 -12.37 3.02
C THR A 164 -7.68 -13.78 2.82
N GLY A 165 -8.56 -14.76 3.04
CA GLY A 165 -8.35 -16.11 2.54
C GLY A 165 -8.49 -16.09 1.02
N LEU A 166 -7.37 -16.05 0.30
CA LEU A 166 -7.34 -16.38 -1.11
C LEU A 166 -7.44 -17.91 -1.22
N SER A 167 -8.61 -18.43 -1.57
CA SER A 167 -8.77 -19.81 -1.96
C SER A 167 -8.17 -20.04 -3.35
N MET A 168 -7.52 -21.19 -3.54
CA MET A 168 -6.96 -21.58 -4.83
C MET A 168 -8.07 -21.80 -5.85
N PRO A 169 -7.89 -21.42 -7.13
CA PRO A 169 -8.75 -21.91 -8.18
C PRO A 169 -8.53 -23.43 -8.33
N GLU A 170 -9.61 -24.19 -8.41
CA GLU A 170 -9.57 -25.61 -8.75
C GLU A 170 -8.85 -25.81 -10.09
N ALA A 171 -8.01 -26.83 -10.13
CA ALA A 171 -7.20 -27.23 -11.28
C ALA A 171 -8.05 -27.81 -12.42
#